data_b211a1d3afc0d4b2e9ffb2f056b7c4c6
#
_entry.id   b211a1d3afc0d4b2e9ffb2f056b7c4c6
#
_cell.length_a   1.000
_cell.length_b   1.000
_cell.length_c   1.000
_cell.angle_alpha   90.00
_cell.angle_beta   90.00
_cell.angle_gamma   90.00
#
_symmetry.space_group_name_H-M   'P 1'
#
loop_
_entity.id
_entity.type
_entity.pdbx_description
1 polymer ?
#
loop_
_entity_poly.entity_id
_entity_poly.type
_entity_poly.pdbx_seq_one_letter_code
_entity_poly.pdbx_strand_id
1 'polypeptide(L)'
;TGFEGYEITPVYEYFNRECSKNEINRLVDIMNEKGCDVVIGIGGGKILDTAKAVAYYKEAPVLICPTIASTDAPCSALSVIYTDAGVFEEYLFLPANLDMVLMDTEIIAKSPVRLTVSGMGDALATYFEARACQASGATTCAGGQVTQAAIALAKLCFDTLMAEGVKAKLALEAGACTPAVEKSHRSQYIAEWYRI
;
A
#
# COMPACT_ATOMS: atom_id res chain seq x y z
N THR A 1 16.86 -0.94 -20.56
CA THR A 1 16.20 -1.03 -19.24
C THR A 1 16.36 0.30 -18.50
N GLY A 2 15.45 0.66 -17.56
CA GLY A 2 15.56 1.91 -16.78
C GLY A 2 16.78 1.99 -15.86
N PHE A 3 17.55 0.89 -15.73
CA PHE A 3 18.75 0.81 -14.91
C PHE A 3 20.06 0.88 -15.70
N GLU A 4 20.00 1.15 -17.01
CA GLU A 4 21.20 1.32 -17.84
C GLU A 4 22.02 2.52 -17.36
N GLY A 5 23.33 2.31 -17.14
CA GLY A 5 24.26 3.31 -16.62
C GLY A 5 24.34 3.42 -15.09
N TYR A 6 23.60 2.58 -14.36
CA TYR A 6 23.67 2.44 -12.91
C TYR A 6 24.26 1.08 -12.53
N GLU A 7 25.00 1.02 -11.43
CA GLU A 7 25.54 -0.24 -10.87
C GLU A 7 24.42 -1.03 -10.16
N ILE A 8 23.35 -1.34 -10.88
CA ILE A 8 22.18 -2.08 -10.38
C ILE A 8 21.97 -3.31 -11.24
N THR A 9 21.91 -4.48 -10.60
CA THR A 9 21.59 -5.75 -11.26
C THR A 9 20.18 -6.19 -10.85
N PRO A 10 19.13 -5.92 -11.65
CA PRO A 10 17.78 -6.30 -11.30
C PRO A 10 17.56 -7.80 -11.47
N VAL A 11 16.94 -8.41 -10.47
CA VAL A 11 16.41 -9.78 -10.52
C VAL A 11 14.90 -9.67 -10.57
N TYR A 12 14.26 -10.23 -11.61
CA TYR A 12 12.83 -10.14 -11.81
C TYR A 12 12.18 -11.48 -11.46
N GLU A 13 11.18 -11.42 -10.55
CA GLU A 13 10.39 -12.57 -10.17
C GLU A 13 8.90 -12.31 -10.34
N TYR A 14 8.18 -13.31 -10.83
CA TYR A 14 6.74 -13.26 -10.93
C TYR A 14 6.10 -13.73 -9.63
N PHE A 15 5.08 -13.00 -9.21
CA PHE A 15 4.29 -13.31 -8.03
C PHE A 15 3.37 -14.51 -8.26
N ASN A 16 3.34 -15.45 -7.32
CA ASN A 16 2.61 -16.70 -7.41
C ASN A 16 1.24 -16.64 -6.71
N ARG A 17 0.42 -15.64 -7.04
CA ARG A 17 -1.02 -15.46 -6.72
C ARG A 17 -1.37 -15.01 -5.30
N GLU A 18 -0.80 -15.58 -4.24
CA GLU A 18 -1.18 -15.25 -2.86
C GLU A 18 0.01 -14.77 -2.03
N CYS A 19 -0.26 -13.83 -1.10
CA CYS A 19 0.70 -13.45 -0.07
C CYS A 19 0.71 -14.54 1.00
N SER A 20 1.36 -15.66 0.68
CA SER A 20 1.44 -16.82 1.55
C SER A 20 2.86 -17.04 2.08
N LYS A 21 2.97 -17.77 3.20
CA LYS A 21 4.28 -18.13 3.77
C LYS A 21 5.16 -18.88 2.76
N ASN A 22 4.57 -19.73 1.92
CA ASN A 22 5.30 -20.45 0.90
C ASN A 22 5.88 -19.51 -0.15
N GLU A 23 5.09 -18.53 -0.62
CA GLU A 23 5.55 -17.54 -1.59
C GLU A 23 6.60 -16.59 -1.01
N ILE A 24 6.40 -16.15 0.23
CA ILE A 24 7.37 -15.32 0.95
C ILE A 24 8.70 -16.06 1.08
N ASN A 25 8.68 -17.32 1.54
CA ASN A 25 9.90 -18.13 1.69
C ASN A 25 10.60 -18.37 0.36
N ARG A 26 9.85 -18.67 -0.72
CA ARG A 26 10.40 -18.82 -2.07
C ARG A 26 11.19 -17.57 -2.50
N LEU A 27 10.63 -16.39 -2.28
CA LEU A 27 11.27 -15.12 -2.66
C LEU A 27 12.47 -14.77 -1.75
N VAL A 28 12.38 -15.10 -0.46
CA VAL A 28 13.52 -14.99 0.48
C VAL A 28 14.68 -15.87 0.04
N ASP A 29 14.39 -17.10 -0.38
CA ASP A 29 15.42 -18.03 -0.87
C ASP A 29 16.10 -17.51 -2.14
N ILE A 30 15.33 -16.98 -3.10
CA ILE A 30 15.86 -16.36 -4.31
C ILE A 30 16.71 -15.13 -3.97
N MET A 31 16.25 -14.29 -3.05
CA MET A 31 16.98 -13.12 -2.59
C MET A 31 18.34 -13.51 -1.99
N ASN A 32 18.37 -14.60 -1.19
CA ASN A 32 19.61 -15.16 -0.65
C ASN A 32 20.54 -15.69 -1.74
N GLU A 33 20.01 -16.50 -2.67
CA GLU A 33 20.78 -17.12 -3.76
C GLU A 33 21.41 -16.08 -4.69
N LYS A 34 20.66 -15.02 -5.01
CA LYS A 34 21.10 -13.97 -5.94
C LYS A 34 21.87 -12.84 -5.25
N GLY A 35 21.91 -12.79 -3.92
CA GLY A 35 22.58 -11.74 -3.16
C GLY A 35 21.90 -10.37 -3.31
N CYS A 36 20.56 -10.34 -3.40
CA CYS A 36 19.83 -9.08 -3.49
C CYS A 36 19.81 -8.36 -2.15
N ASP A 37 19.87 -7.04 -2.18
CA ASP A 37 19.96 -6.14 -1.02
C ASP A 37 18.77 -5.17 -0.87
N VAL A 38 17.87 -5.12 -1.87
CA VAL A 38 16.66 -4.30 -1.87
C VAL A 38 15.50 -5.10 -2.44
N VAL A 39 14.30 -4.90 -1.90
CA VAL A 39 13.06 -5.47 -2.44
C VAL A 39 12.24 -4.37 -3.12
N ILE A 40 11.78 -4.62 -4.34
CA ILE A 40 10.87 -3.73 -5.06
C ILE A 40 9.58 -4.49 -5.35
N GLY A 41 8.48 -4.07 -4.73
CA GLY A 41 7.14 -4.60 -4.99
C GLY A 41 6.41 -3.76 -6.02
N ILE A 42 6.05 -4.34 -7.18
CA ILE A 42 5.32 -3.64 -8.25
C ILE A 42 4.01 -4.37 -8.52
N GLY A 43 2.87 -3.77 -8.17
CA GLY A 43 1.58 -4.41 -8.39
C GLY A 43 0.45 -3.95 -7.49
N GLY A 44 -0.49 -4.86 -7.22
CA GLY A 44 -1.60 -4.66 -6.29
C GLY A 44 -1.30 -5.16 -4.88
N GLY A 45 -2.24 -5.02 -3.95
CA GLY A 45 -2.08 -5.26 -2.52
C GLY A 45 -1.35 -6.54 -2.14
N LYS A 46 -1.72 -7.70 -2.71
CA LYS A 46 -1.07 -8.99 -2.40
C LYS A 46 0.43 -9.01 -2.74
N ILE A 47 0.81 -8.42 -3.88
CA ILE A 47 2.22 -8.29 -4.28
C ILE A 47 2.96 -7.38 -3.31
N LEU A 48 2.34 -6.26 -2.95
CA LEU A 48 2.93 -5.28 -2.06
C LEU A 48 3.11 -5.85 -0.65
N ASP A 49 2.12 -6.56 -0.13
CA ASP A 49 2.21 -7.27 1.16
C ASP A 49 3.30 -8.34 1.14
N THR A 50 3.42 -9.10 0.05
CA THR A 50 4.50 -10.08 -0.10
C THR A 50 5.87 -9.40 -0.13
N ALA A 51 6.04 -8.30 -0.86
CA ALA A 51 7.30 -7.56 -0.92
C ALA A 51 7.70 -7.01 0.46
N LYS A 52 6.74 -6.45 1.21
CA LYS A 52 6.95 -6.00 2.59
C LYS A 52 7.39 -7.14 3.51
N ALA A 53 6.72 -8.29 3.43
CA ALA A 53 7.06 -9.46 4.24
C ALA A 53 8.44 -10.02 3.90
N VAL A 54 8.81 -10.12 2.62
CA VAL A 54 10.15 -10.53 2.17
C VAL A 54 11.22 -9.58 2.72
N ALA A 55 11.01 -8.27 2.57
CA ALA A 55 11.92 -7.26 3.08
C ALA A 55 12.08 -7.34 4.61
N TYR A 56 10.98 -7.55 5.33
CA TYR A 56 10.99 -7.74 6.78
C TYR A 56 11.86 -8.93 7.20
N TYR A 57 11.66 -10.11 6.60
CA TYR A 57 12.44 -11.30 6.95
C TYR A 57 13.90 -11.21 6.51
N LYS A 58 14.21 -10.35 5.54
CA LYS A 58 15.58 -10.11 5.06
C LYS A 58 16.26 -8.90 5.72
N GLU A 59 15.55 -8.16 6.56
CA GLU A 59 16.01 -6.89 7.13
C GLU A 59 16.54 -5.94 6.03
N ALA A 60 15.86 -5.94 4.87
CA ALA A 60 16.25 -5.19 3.67
C ALA A 60 15.30 -4.00 3.43
N PRO A 61 15.79 -2.93 2.79
CA PRO A 61 14.93 -1.84 2.35
C PRO A 61 13.86 -2.30 1.37
N VAL A 62 12.67 -1.65 1.41
CA VAL A 62 11.55 -1.94 0.52
C VAL A 62 11.04 -0.71 -0.20
N LEU A 63 10.97 -0.82 -1.53
CA LEU A 63 10.32 0.16 -2.41
C LEU A 63 8.98 -0.42 -2.91
N ILE A 64 7.90 0.29 -2.70
CA ILE A 64 6.55 -0.10 -3.09
C ILE A 64 6.07 0.75 -4.26
N CYS A 65 5.70 0.09 -5.36
CA CYS A 65 5.19 0.72 -6.59
C CYS A 65 3.77 0.20 -6.88
N PRO A 66 2.71 0.82 -6.34
CA PRO A 66 1.35 0.37 -6.61
C PRO A 66 0.96 0.64 -8.08
N THR A 67 0.34 -0.35 -8.70
CA THR A 67 -0.24 -0.22 -10.05
C THR A 67 -1.75 -0.01 -10.04
N ILE A 68 -2.36 -0.12 -8.88
CA ILE A 68 -3.78 0.12 -8.60
C ILE A 68 -3.94 0.83 -7.25
N ALA A 69 -4.99 1.62 -7.08
CA ALA A 69 -5.32 2.31 -5.84
C ALA A 69 -6.59 1.70 -5.23
N SER A 70 -6.54 0.42 -4.83
CA SER A 70 -7.72 -0.32 -4.36
C SER A 70 -7.82 -0.51 -2.86
N THR A 71 -6.72 -0.29 -2.13
CA THR A 71 -6.58 -0.47 -0.68
C THR A 71 -5.47 0.41 -0.11
N ASP A 72 -5.31 0.42 1.20
CA ASP A 72 -4.23 1.07 1.95
C ASP A 72 -2.89 0.31 1.95
N ALA A 73 -2.87 -0.93 1.46
CA ALA A 73 -1.69 -1.80 1.47
C ALA A 73 -0.38 -1.14 1.01
N PRO A 74 -0.36 -0.19 0.05
CA PRO A 74 0.87 0.51 -0.33
C PRO A 74 1.55 1.29 0.79
N CYS A 75 0.84 1.70 1.82
CA CYS A 75 1.36 2.58 2.87
C CYS A 75 1.26 2.01 4.28
N SER A 76 0.55 0.89 4.47
CA SER A 76 0.37 0.28 5.80
C SER A 76 1.63 -0.44 6.28
N ALA A 77 1.97 -0.27 7.56
CA ALA A 77 3.08 -0.97 8.23
C ALA A 77 2.67 -2.39 8.66
N LEU A 78 1.97 -3.10 7.79
CA LEU A 78 1.58 -4.50 8.00
C LEU A 78 1.47 -5.23 6.66
N SER A 79 1.53 -6.55 6.70
CA SER A 79 1.19 -7.43 5.58
C SER A 79 0.11 -8.41 6.02
N VAL A 80 -0.89 -8.62 5.15
CA VAL A 80 -1.93 -9.61 5.39
C VAL A 80 -1.48 -10.94 4.78
N ILE A 81 -1.30 -11.94 5.63
CA ILE A 81 -0.82 -13.26 5.23
C ILE A 81 -2.01 -14.18 5.02
N TYR A 82 -1.99 -14.89 3.91
CA TYR A 82 -2.99 -15.88 3.52
C TYR A 82 -2.36 -17.26 3.35
N THR A 83 -3.17 -18.29 3.43
CA THR A 83 -2.77 -19.62 2.94
C THR A 83 -2.68 -19.62 1.42
N ASP A 84 -2.02 -20.63 0.82
CA ASP A 84 -1.98 -20.79 -0.67
C ASP A 84 -3.39 -20.92 -1.29
N ALA A 85 -4.39 -21.30 -0.49
CA ALA A 85 -5.80 -21.37 -0.91
C ALA A 85 -6.54 -20.02 -0.79
N GLY A 86 -5.87 -18.95 -0.35
CA GLY A 86 -6.45 -17.61 -0.20
C GLY A 86 -7.30 -17.43 1.06
N VAL A 87 -7.14 -18.27 2.08
CA VAL A 87 -7.79 -18.11 3.38
C VAL A 87 -6.91 -17.23 4.28
N PHE A 88 -7.49 -16.24 4.94
CA PHE A 88 -6.77 -15.40 5.92
C PHE A 88 -6.07 -16.27 6.97
N GLU A 89 -4.81 -15.97 7.25
CA GLU A 89 -4.01 -16.67 8.24
C GLU A 89 -3.61 -15.76 9.41
N GLU A 90 -2.94 -14.64 9.13
CA GLU A 90 -2.50 -13.70 10.17
C GLU A 90 -2.17 -12.31 9.62
N TYR A 91 -1.99 -11.35 10.52
CA TYR A 91 -1.35 -10.06 10.24
C TYR A 91 0.11 -10.10 10.66
N LEU A 92 1.01 -9.80 9.73
CA LEU A 92 2.41 -9.52 10.00
C LEU A 92 2.58 -8.02 10.23
N PHE A 93 2.72 -7.59 11.49
CA PHE A 93 2.99 -6.20 11.82
C PHE A 93 4.47 -5.88 11.60
N LEU A 94 4.75 -4.79 10.89
CA LEU A 94 6.10 -4.33 10.62
C LEU A 94 6.53 -3.34 11.71
N PRO A 95 7.83 -3.29 12.07
CA PRO A 95 8.32 -2.42 13.14
C PRO A 95 8.38 -0.94 12.75
N ALA A 96 8.30 -0.64 11.46
CA ALA A 96 8.34 0.71 10.90
C ALA A 96 7.56 0.78 9.59
N ASN A 97 7.29 2.00 9.13
CA ASN A 97 6.79 2.24 7.78
C ASN A 97 7.82 1.84 6.71
N LEU A 98 7.36 1.74 5.49
CA LEU A 98 8.14 1.38 4.32
C LEU A 98 9.20 2.46 4.00
N ASP A 99 10.32 2.07 3.40
CA ASP A 99 11.38 3.02 3.07
C ASP A 99 10.95 4.00 1.97
N MET A 100 10.21 3.52 0.97
CA MET A 100 9.71 4.36 -0.11
C MET A 100 8.43 3.80 -0.74
N VAL A 101 7.51 4.72 -1.07
CA VAL A 101 6.35 4.44 -1.93
C VAL A 101 6.43 5.33 -3.16
N LEU A 102 6.53 4.73 -4.34
CA LEU A 102 6.57 5.43 -5.62
C LEU A 102 5.23 5.25 -6.35
N MET A 103 4.47 6.33 -6.44
CA MET A 103 3.17 6.36 -7.12
C MET A 103 3.29 7.00 -8.51
N ASP A 104 3.13 6.18 -9.55
CA ASP A 104 2.87 6.69 -10.90
C ASP A 104 1.35 6.81 -11.10
N THR A 105 0.86 8.05 -11.04
CA THR A 105 -0.59 8.32 -11.15
C THR A 105 -1.13 8.01 -12.55
N GLU A 106 -0.32 8.03 -13.60
CA GLU A 106 -0.75 7.64 -14.94
C GLU A 106 -0.94 6.13 -15.07
N ILE A 107 -0.07 5.32 -14.44
CA ILE A 107 -0.24 3.87 -14.37
C ILE A 107 -1.51 3.53 -13.60
N ILE A 108 -1.68 4.13 -12.42
CA ILE A 108 -2.86 3.89 -11.58
C ILE A 108 -4.14 4.33 -12.29
N ALA A 109 -4.14 5.47 -12.99
CA ALA A 109 -5.30 5.97 -13.72
C ALA A 109 -5.74 5.05 -14.88
N LYS A 110 -4.85 4.21 -15.41
CA LYS A 110 -5.18 3.19 -16.43
C LYS A 110 -5.77 1.90 -15.84
N SER A 111 -5.78 1.77 -14.51
CA SER A 111 -6.38 0.61 -13.85
C SER A 111 -7.91 0.66 -13.91
N PRO A 112 -8.61 -0.47 -13.71
CA PRO A 112 -10.07 -0.49 -13.70
C PRO A 112 -10.62 0.47 -12.63
N VAL A 113 -11.47 1.42 -13.02
CA VAL A 113 -12.02 2.50 -12.18
C VAL A 113 -12.67 1.96 -10.90
N ARG A 114 -13.32 0.78 -10.97
CA ARG A 114 -13.92 0.13 -9.80
C ARG A 114 -12.91 -0.12 -8.67
N LEU A 115 -11.62 -0.35 -8.99
CA LEU A 115 -10.58 -0.58 -8.00
C LEU A 115 -10.21 0.73 -7.29
N THR A 116 -10.10 1.84 -8.03
CA THR A 116 -9.92 3.16 -7.41
C THR A 116 -11.10 3.54 -6.52
N VAL A 117 -12.34 3.25 -6.95
CA VAL A 117 -13.52 3.48 -6.12
C VAL A 117 -13.50 2.62 -4.84
N SER A 118 -13.01 1.37 -4.93
CA SER A 118 -12.79 0.53 -3.75
C SER A 118 -11.81 1.19 -2.77
N GLY A 119 -10.67 1.68 -3.25
CA GLY A 119 -9.68 2.38 -2.42
C GLY A 119 -10.20 3.70 -1.85
N MET A 120 -11.05 4.43 -2.57
CA MET A 120 -11.73 5.60 -2.02
C MET A 120 -12.64 5.21 -0.84
N GLY A 121 -13.32 4.06 -0.92
CA GLY A 121 -14.15 3.55 0.16
C GLY A 121 -13.33 3.14 1.38
N ASP A 122 -12.22 2.47 1.17
CA ASP A 122 -11.25 2.07 2.19
C ASP A 122 -10.68 3.31 2.92
N ALA A 123 -10.16 4.27 2.17
CA ALA A 123 -9.63 5.52 2.70
C ALA A 123 -10.71 6.39 3.41
N LEU A 124 -11.96 6.32 2.94
CA LEU A 124 -13.09 6.99 3.61
C LEU A 124 -13.34 6.37 4.99
N ALA A 125 -13.24 5.05 5.12
CA ALA A 125 -13.46 4.33 6.37
C ALA A 125 -12.43 4.72 7.44
N THR A 126 -11.17 4.99 7.05
CA THR A 126 -10.06 5.38 7.92
C THR A 126 -10.42 6.50 8.90
N TYR A 127 -11.16 7.53 8.45
CA TYR A 127 -11.56 8.63 9.34
C TYR A 127 -12.56 8.18 10.41
N PHE A 128 -13.49 7.32 10.07
CA PHE A 128 -14.48 6.80 11.04
C PHE A 128 -13.82 5.84 12.03
N GLU A 129 -12.90 5.01 11.58
CA GLU A 129 -12.12 4.10 12.42
C GLU A 129 -11.21 4.88 13.39
N ALA A 130 -10.49 5.89 12.90
CA ALA A 130 -9.67 6.76 13.72
C ALA A 130 -10.48 7.47 14.82
N ARG A 131 -11.66 7.98 14.49
CA ARG A 131 -12.58 8.58 15.46
C ARG A 131 -13.09 7.58 16.50
N ALA A 132 -13.44 6.37 16.07
CA ALA A 132 -13.92 5.32 16.97
C ALA A 132 -12.79 4.89 17.92
N CYS A 133 -11.57 4.72 17.41
CA CYS A 133 -10.40 4.41 18.22
C CYS A 133 -10.12 5.53 19.25
N GLN A 134 -10.17 6.80 18.84
CA GLN A 134 -10.00 7.93 19.73
C GLN A 134 -11.10 7.98 20.82
N ALA A 135 -12.36 7.78 20.44
CA ALA A 135 -13.47 7.86 21.37
C ALA A 135 -13.49 6.72 22.40
N SER A 136 -13.02 5.53 22.01
CA SER A 136 -12.93 4.37 22.89
C SER A 136 -11.71 4.39 23.80
N GLY A 137 -10.69 5.19 23.50
CA GLY A 137 -9.40 5.16 24.17
C GLY A 137 -8.61 3.86 23.92
N ALA A 138 -8.99 3.10 22.87
CA ALA A 138 -8.28 1.89 22.50
C ALA A 138 -6.86 2.18 22.00
N THR A 139 -5.98 1.19 22.14
CA THR A 139 -4.65 1.25 21.51
C THR A 139 -4.76 1.07 20.01
N THR A 140 -3.90 1.77 19.27
CA THR A 140 -3.75 1.60 17.82
C THR A 140 -3.09 0.25 17.49
N CYS A 141 -3.10 -0.17 16.22
CA CYS A 141 -2.39 -1.37 15.77
C CYS A 141 -0.88 -1.31 16.06
N ALA A 142 -0.30 -0.13 16.16
CA ALA A 142 1.10 0.07 16.55
C ALA A 142 1.33 0.04 18.08
N GLY A 143 0.29 -0.21 18.88
CA GLY A 143 0.38 -0.31 20.33
C GLY A 143 0.38 1.03 21.07
N GLY A 144 0.24 2.15 20.35
CA GLY A 144 0.20 3.51 20.90
C GLY A 144 -1.21 4.05 21.10
N GLN A 145 -1.30 5.34 21.45
CA GLN A 145 -2.56 6.09 21.50
C GLN A 145 -2.76 6.88 20.21
N VAL A 146 -4.02 7.17 19.88
CA VAL A 146 -4.36 8.01 18.73
C VAL A 146 -3.79 9.41 18.90
N THR A 147 -3.01 9.88 17.92
CA THR A 147 -2.45 11.22 17.93
C THR A 147 -3.38 12.26 17.28
N GLN A 148 -3.27 13.53 17.66
CA GLN A 148 -3.99 14.62 16.99
C GLN A 148 -3.60 14.72 15.51
N ALA A 149 -2.33 14.45 15.17
CA ALA A 149 -1.87 14.44 13.78
C ALA A 149 -2.55 13.36 12.96
N ALA A 150 -2.67 12.13 13.47
CA ALA A 150 -3.37 11.03 12.78
C ALA A 150 -4.84 11.38 12.50
N ILE A 151 -5.57 11.94 13.48
CA ILE A 151 -6.96 12.38 13.31
C ILE A 151 -7.06 13.49 12.27
N ALA A 152 -6.17 14.49 12.30
CA ALA A 152 -6.18 15.60 11.35
C ALA A 152 -5.93 15.11 9.91
N LEU A 153 -5.02 14.16 9.71
CA LEU A 153 -4.73 13.58 8.39
C LEU A 153 -5.87 12.69 7.89
N ALA A 154 -6.44 11.86 8.75
CA ALA A 154 -7.62 11.07 8.40
C ALA A 154 -8.81 11.96 8.01
N LYS A 155 -9.02 13.09 8.74
CA LYS A 155 -10.04 14.10 8.40
C LYS A 155 -9.74 14.77 7.06
N LEU A 156 -8.49 15.15 6.81
CA LEU A 156 -8.07 15.74 5.53
C LEU A 156 -8.35 14.79 4.37
N CYS A 157 -8.06 13.50 4.54
CA CYS A 157 -8.38 12.46 3.56
C CYS A 157 -9.89 12.42 3.28
N PHE A 158 -10.70 12.31 4.33
CA PHE A 158 -12.16 12.32 4.24
C PHE A 158 -12.68 13.55 3.47
N ASP A 159 -12.26 14.77 3.87
CA ASP A 159 -12.72 16.01 3.25
C ASP A 159 -12.31 16.09 1.77
N THR A 160 -11.09 15.63 1.44
CA THR A 160 -10.60 15.59 0.06
C THR A 160 -11.41 14.61 -0.79
N LEU A 161 -11.72 13.43 -0.29
CA LEU A 161 -12.53 12.44 -1.00
C LEU A 161 -13.96 12.93 -1.21
N MET A 162 -14.56 13.60 -0.22
CA MET A 162 -15.88 14.19 -0.36
C MET A 162 -15.94 15.32 -1.39
N ALA A 163 -14.87 16.11 -1.51
CA ALA A 163 -14.78 17.22 -2.45
C ALA A 163 -14.43 16.79 -3.88
N GLU A 164 -13.54 15.81 -4.03
CA GLU A 164 -12.90 15.47 -5.31
C GLU A 164 -13.24 14.06 -5.81
N GLY A 165 -13.70 13.13 -4.95
CA GLY A 165 -13.86 11.71 -5.30
C GLY A 165 -14.78 11.46 -6.50
N VAL A 166 -15.93 12.13 -6.58
CA VAL A 166 -16.85 11.99 -7.74
C VAL A 166 -16.21 12.53 -9.01
N LYS A 167 -15.51 13.67 -8.94
CA LYS A 167 -14.81 14.27 -10.08
C LYS A 167 -13.68 13.34 -10.56
N ALA A 168 -12.93 12.77 -9.62
CA ALA A 168 -11.88 11.80 -9.92
C ALA A 168 -12.44 10.56 -10.62
N LYS A 169 -13.54 9.98 -10.11
CA LYS A 169 -14.21 8.84 -10.74
C LYS A 169 -14.61 9.15 -12.17
N LEU A 170 -15.31 10.28 -12.40
CA LEU A 170 -15.76 10.69 -13.75
C LEU A 170 -14.58 10.93 -14.70
N ALA A 171 -13.49 11.54 -14.22
CA ALA A 171 -12.28 11.72 -15.01
C ALA A 171 -11.65 10.38 -15.42
N LEU A 172 -11.55 9.43 -14.50
CA LEU A 172 -11.03 8.08 -14.78
C LEU A 172 -11.92 7.32 -15.77
N GLU A 173 -13.24 7.43 -15.67
CA GLU A 173 -14.19 6.84 -16.62
C GLU A 173 -14.02 7.43 -18.04
N ALA A 174 -13.59 8.69 -18.11
CA ALA A 174 -13.24 9.36 -19.39
C ALA A 174 -11.78 9.11 -19.84
N GLY A 175 -11.01 8.28 -19.09
CA GLY A 175 -9.61 7.98 -19.40
C GLY A 175 -8.65 9.16 -19.15
N ALA A 176 -9.02 10.11 -18.28
CA ALA A 176 -8.24 11.31 -18.00
C ALA A 176 -7.63 11.29 -16.59
N CYS A 177 -6.32 11.59 -16.50
CA CYS A 177 -5.65 11.87 -15.24
C CYS A 177 -5.71 13.38 -14.98
N THR A 178 -6.54 13.79 -14.03
CA THR A 178 -6.80 15.19 -13.69
C THR A 178 -6.28 15.53 -12.30
N PRO A 179 -6.14 16.81 -11.90
CA PRO A 179 -5.80 17.18 -10.53
C PRO A 179 -6.71 16.60 -9.47
N ALA A 180 -7.99 16.31 -9.78
CA ALA A 180 -8.90 15.63 -8.87
C ALA A 180 -8.49 14.17 -8.63
N VAL A 181 -8.03 13.46 -9.66
CA VAL A 181 -7.49 12.09 -9.56
C VAL A 181 -6.23 12.10 -8.70
N GLU A 182 -5.28 12.99 -8.99
CA GLU A 182 -4.03 13.08 -8.22
C GLU A 182 -4.27 13.42 -6.74
N LYS A 183 -5.16 14.37 -6.45
CA LYS A 183 -5.52 14.72 -5.07
C LYS A 183 -6.17 13.54 -4.35
N SER A 184 -7.07 12.82 -5.02
CA SER A 184 -7.74 11.64 -4.47
C SER A 184 -6.73 10.56 -4.11
N HIS A 185 -5.84 10.19 -5.04
CA HIS A 185 -4.80 9.18 -4.80
C HIS A 185 -3.85 9.61 -3.69
N ARG A 186 -3.37 10.86 -3.73
CA ARG A 186 -2.47 11.37 -2.69
C ARG A 186 -3.11 11.33 -1.30
N SER A 187 -4.38 11.71 -1.17
CA SER A 187 -5.05 11.72 0.13
C SER A 187 -5.28 10.32 0.70
N GLN A 188 -5.57 9.32 -0.14
CA GLN A 188 -5.69 7.92 0.26
C GLN A 188 -4.42 7.43 0.97
N TYR A 189 -3.25 7.68 0.37
CA TYR A 189 -1.98 7.14 0.87
C TYR A 189 -1.35 7.97 2.00
N ILE A 190 -1.55 9.29 2.04
CA ILE A 190 -1.06 10.13 3.15
C ILE A 190 -1.76 9.76 4.46
N ALA A 191 -3.07 9.54 4.43
CA ALA A 191 -3.82 9.19 5.63
C ALA A 191 -3.34 7.86 6.24
N GLU A 192 -3.02 6.88 5.40
CA GLU A 192 -2.55 5.57 5.84
C GLU A 192 -1.09 5.57 6.30
N TRP A 193 -0.23 6.38 5.68
CA TRP A 193 1.17 6.51 6.11
C TRP A 193 1.31 6.95 7.58
N TYR A 194 0.33 7.70 8.07
CA TYR A 194 0.32 8.24 9.45
C TYR A 194 -0.67 7.52 10.38
N ARG A 195 -1.24 6.38 9.94
CA ARG A 195 -2.20 5.59 10.73
C ARG A 195 -1.57 4.83 11.90
N ILE A 196 -0.27 4.90 12.06
CA ILE A 196 0.51 4.22 13.10
C ILE A 196 0.29 4.85 14.48
#